data_dc6e1a6d347df79482695fa3ac547fd8
#
_entry.id   dc6e1a6d347df79482695fa3ac547fd8
#
_cell.length_a   1.000
_cell.length_b   1.000
_cell.length_c   1.000
_cell.angle_alpha   90.00
_cell.angle_beta   90.00
_cell.angle_gamma   90.00
#
_symmetry.space_group_name_H-M   'P 1'
#
loop_
_entity.id
_entity.type
_entity.pdbx_description
1 polymer ?
#
loop_
_entity_poly.entity_id
_entity_poly.type
_entity_poly.pdbx_seq_one_letter_code
_entity_poly.pdbx_strand_id
1 'polypeptide(L)'
;MTGAATSALSQDEAFARIRLLRSPNIGPVSYAMLLQRFGGAVQALEALPDLGRRGGRQYRATAAETVEREVEAVRKAGAKYLFHDQPDYPALLGQLDSAPPILIWRG
;
A
#
# COMPACT_ATOMS: atom_id res chain seq x y z
N MET A 1 2.33 -22.80 15.07
CA MET A 1 2.39 -22.07 14.91
C MET A 1 2.29 -21.08 14.17
N THR A 2 2.23 -21.01 13.91
CA THR A 2 2.39 -20.18 13.14
C THR A 2 1.91 -18.79 13.26
N GLY A 3 1.60 -18.25 14.37
CA GLY A 3 1.16 -16.89 14.56
C GLY A 3 2.10 -15.85 14.06
N ALA A 4 3.35 -16.15 14.00
CA ALA A 4 4.34 -15.23 13.46
C ALA A 4 4.09 -14.90 11.99
N ALA A 5 3.49 -15.81 11.26
CA ALA A 5 3.23 -15.59 9.85
C ALA A 5 2.17 -14.51 9.61
N THR A 6 1.32 -14.22 10.60
CA THR A 6 0.25 -13.25 10.42
C THR A 6 0.73 -11.81 10.46
N SER A 7 1.90 -11.56 10.99
CA SER A 7 2.41 -10.20 11.13
C SER A 7 3.32 -9.76 9.99
N ALA A 8 3.74 -10.68 9.14
CA ALA A 8 4.69 -10.37 8.08
C ALA A 8 3.94 -10.15 6.76
N LEU A 9 4.19 -9.02 6.12
CA LEU A 9 3.73 -8.79 4.76
C LEU A 9 4.65 -9.54 3.79
N SER A 10 4.04 -10.18 2.80
CA SER A 10 4.82 -10.72 1.69
C SER A 10 5.41 -9.56 0.88
N GLN A 11 6.48 -9.82 0.15
CA GLN A 11 7.05 -8.81 -0.73
C GLN A 11 6.06 -8.39 -1.82
N ASP A 12 5.28 -9.34 -2.33
CA ASP A 12 4.27 -9.04 -3.34
C ASP A 12 3.18 -8.12 -2.81
N GLU A 13 2.71 -8.39 -1.58
CA GLU A 13 1.69 -7.54 -0.98
C GLU A 13 2.24 -6.15 -0.66
N ALA A 14 3.47 -6.07 -0.13
CA ALA A 14 4.09 -4.79 0.17
C ALA A 14 4.24 -3.94 -1.10
N PHE A 15 4.74 -4.55 -2.16
CA PHE A 15 4.89 -3.87 -3.45
C PHE A 15 3.53 -3.43 -4.00
N ALA A 16 2.53 -4.29 -3.90
CA ALA A 16 1.19 -3.98 -4.38
C ALA A 16 0.56 -2.83 -3.59
N ARG A 17 0.80 -2.75 -2.29
CA ARG A 17 0.31 -1.64 -1.46
C ARG A 17 0.90 -0.32 -1.89
N ILE A 18 2.20 -0.28 -2.14
CA ILE A 18 2.87 0.94 -2.63
C ILE A 18 2.27 1.32 -3.98
N ARG A 19 2.16 0.36 -4.87
CA ARG A 19 1.62 0.58 -6.21
C ARG A 19 0.19 1.12 -6.15
N LEU A 20 -0.64 0.55 -5.29
CA LEU A 20 -2.03 0.97 -5.13
C LEU A 20 -2.12 2.42 -4.64
N LEU A 21 -1.35 2.77 -3.60
CA LEU A 21 -1.39 4.11 -3.04
C LEU A 21 -0.83 5.16 -4.01
N ARG A 22 0.09 4.78 -4.88
CA ARG A 22 0.66 5.68 -5.88
C ARG A 22 -0.22 5.84 -7.12
N SER A 23 -1.27 5.07 -7.23
CA SER A 23 -2.12 5.11 -8.42
C SER A 23 -3.00 6.36 -8.41
N PRO A 24 -3.27 6.95 -9.59
CA PRO A 24 -4.12 8.14 -9.68
C PRO A 24 -5.51 7.89 -9.09
N ASN A 25 -6.06 8.90 -8.45
CA ASN A 25 -7.39 8.89 -7.86
C ASN A 25 -7.55 7.97 -6.65
N ILE A 26 -6.45 7.44 -6.11
CA ILE A 26 -6.48 6.62 -4.90
C ILE A 26 -5.73 7.36 -3.80
N GLY A 27 -6.49 7.92 -2.86
CA GLY A 27 -5.95 8.53 -1.65
C GLY A 27 -6.01 7.57 -0.47
N PRO A 28 -5.65 8.03 0.73
CA PRO A 28 -5.61 7.17 1.92
C PRO A 28 -6.95 6.49 2.24
N VAL A 29 -8.06 7.19 2.07
CA VAL A 29 -9.39 6.63 2.35
C VAL A 29 -9.73 5.52 1.36
N SER A 30 -9.55 5.78 0.07
CA SER A 30 -9.81 4.78 -0.96
C SER A 30 -8.88 3.58 -0.82
N TYR A 31 -7.62 3.81 -0.50
CA TYR A 31 -6.65 2.77 -0.24
C TYR A 31 -7.12 1.83 0.88
N ALA A 32 -7.51 2.40 2.03
CA ALA A 32 -7.97 1.61 3.17
C ALA A 32 -9.22 0.81 2.83
N MET A 33 -10.17 1.45 2.14
CA MET A 33 -11.41 0.80 1.73
C MET A 33 -11.15 -0.37 0.79
N LEU A 34 -10.25 -0.18 -0.18
CA LEU A 34 -9.93 -1.23 -1.15
C LEU A 34 -9.23 -2.43 -0.49
N LEU A 35 -8.32 -2.16 0.45
CA LEU A 35 -7.67 -3.24 1.18
C LEU A 35 -8.69 -4.06 1.97
N GLN A 36 -9.62 -3.38 2.64
CA GLN A 36 -10.63 -4.06 3.43
C GLN A 36 -11.59 -4.87 2.55
N ARG A 37 -12.01 -4.27 1.43
CA ARG A 37 -13.00 -4.90 0.54
C ARG A 37 -12.45 -6.14 -0.15
N PHE A 38 -11.19 -6.10 -0.61
CA PHE A 38 -10.61 -7.18 -1.40
C PHE A 38 -9.66 -8.08 -0.61
N GLY A 39 -9.38 -7.74 0.63
CA GLY A 39 -8.51 -8.54 1.48
C GLY A 39 -7.02 -8.34 1.26
N GLY A 40 -6.63 -7.45 0.35
CA GLY A 40 -5.24 -7.16 0.09
C GLY A 40 -5.06 -6.30 -1.13
N ALA A 41 -3.86 -5.76 -1.30
CA ALA A 41 -3.57 -4.86 -2.40
C ALA A 41 -3.40 -5.58 -3.74
N VAL A 42 -2.89 -6.80 -3.72
CA VAL A 42 -2.78 -7.59 -4.94
C VAL A 42 -4.16 -7.78 -5.58
N GLN A 43 -5.12 -8.21 -4.76
CA GLN A 43 -6.49 -8.41 -5.22
C GLN A 43 -7.16 -7.09 -5.63
N ALA A 44 -6.89 -6.03 -4.88
CA ALA A 44 -7.45 -4.72 -5.21
C ALA A 44 -6.96 -4.21 -6.56
N LEU A 45 -5.67 -4.37 -6.85
CA LEU A 45 -5.12 -3.97 -8.15
C LEU A 45 -5.76 -4.72 -9.30
N GLU A 46 -6.03 -6.00 -9.10
CA GLU A 46 -6.69 -6.82 -10.12
C GLU A 46 -8.11 -6.35 -10.40
N ALA A 47 -8.77 -5.80 -9.38
CA ALA A 47 -10.16 -5.35 -9.50
C ALA A 47 -10.30 -3.93 -10.04
N LEU A 48 -9.23 -3.14 -10.07
CA LEU A 48 -9.31 -1.72 -10.45
C LEU A 48 -9.97 -1.47 -11.80
N PRO A 49 -9.65 -2.21 -12.88
CA PRO A 49 -10.27 -1.94 -14.18
C PRO A 49 -11.80 -2.10 -14.14
N ASP A 50 -12.29 -3.11 -13.43
CA ASP A 50 -13.73 -3.35 -13.32
C ASP A 50 -14.43 -2.27 -12.50
N LEU A 51 -13.79 -1.82 -11.42
CA LEU A 51 -14.35 -0.75 -10.60
C LEU A 51 -14.47 0.55 -11.38
N GLY A 52 -13.46 0.86 -12.20
CA GLY A 52 -13.49 2.04 -13.03
C GLY A 52 -14.65 2.03 -14.01
N ARG A 53 -14.92 0.89 -14.61
CA ARG A 53 -16.00 0.77 -15.56
C ARG A 53 -17.37 0.94 -14.93
N ARG A 54 -17.56 0.42 -13.72
CA ARG A 54 -18.85 0.47 -13.03
C ARG A 54 -19.13 1.84 -12.42
N GLY A 55 -18.11 2.50 -11.92
CA GLY A 55 -18.29 3.73 -11.15
C GLY A 55 -18.18 5.02 -11.94
N GLY A 56 -17.91 4.95 -13.24
CA GLY A 56 -17.70 6.16 -14.03
C GLY A 56 -16.39 6.84 -13.79
N ARG A 57 -15.60 6.38 -12.82
CA ARG A 57 -14.25 6.85 -12.58
C ARG A 57 -13.27 5.87 -13.18
N GLN A 58 -12.26 6.39 -13.83
CA GLN A 58 -11.22 5.53 -14.34
C GLN A 58 -10.15 5.35 -13.27
N TYR A 59 -10.00 4.12 -12.82
CA TYR A 59 -8.88 3.75 -11.96
C TYR A 59 -7.86 3.02 -12.81
N ARG A 60 -6.64 3.52 -12.74
CA ARG A 60 -5.53 2.91 -13.46
C ARG A 60 -4.37 2.74 -12.50
N ALA A 61 -3.90 1.51 -12.35
CA ALA A 61 -2.73 1.26 -11.53
C ALA A 61 -1.51 1.96 -12.13
N THR A 62 -0.72 2.62 -11.29
CA THR A 62 0.56 3.16 -11.76
C THR A 62 1.44 2.01 -12.27
N ALA A 63 2.33 2.31 -13.20
CA ALA A 63 3.18 1.29 -13.82
C ALA A 63 4.08 0.63 -12.78
N ALA A 64 4.23 -0.69 -12.88
CA ALA A 64 5.09 -1.44 -11.97
C ALA A 64 6.52 -0.92 -12.01
N GLU A 65 7.02 -0.58 -13.20
CA GLU A 65 8.39 -0.07 -13.35
C GLU A 65 8.61 1.22 -12.59
N THR A 66 7.60 2.09 -12.53
CA THR A 66 7.68 3.34 -11.77
C THR A 66 7.86 3.04 -10.29
N VAL A 67 7.10 2.07 -9.77
CA VAL A 67 7.19 1.69 -8.37
C VAL A 67 8.52 0.99 -8.08
N GLU A 68 8.98 0.15 -8.99
CA GLU A 68 10.28 -0.51 -8.84
C GLU A 68 11.40 0.49 -8.69
N ARG A 69 11.37 1.56 -9.47
CA ARG A 69 12.37 2.63 -9.37
C ARG A 69 12.28 3.36 -8.04
N GLU A 70 11.07 3.62 -7.56
CA GLU A 70 10.88 4.25 -6.26
C GLU A 70 11.42 3.37 -5.14
N VAL A 71 11.07 2.09 -5.14
CA VAL A 71 11.50 1.14 -4.13
C VAL A 71 13.02 1.02 -4.10
N GLU A 72 13.64 0.98 -5.27
CA GLU A 72 15.09 0.90 -5.35
C GLU A 72 15.76 2.17 -4.82
N ALA A 73 15.18 3.34 -5.12
CA ALA A 73 15.71 4.61 -4.61
C ALA A 73 15.59 4.68 -3.09
N VAL A 74 14.49 4.21 -2.53
CA VAL A 74 14.30 4.17 -1.07
C VAL A 74 15.34 3.24 -0.43
N ARG A 75 15.56 2.07 -1.02
CA ARG A 75 16.54 1.12 -0.53
C ARG A 75 17.96 1.71 -0.56
N LYS A 76 18.32 2.35 -1.65
CA LYS A 76 19.65 2.96 -1.80
C LYS A 76 19.87 4.10 -0.82
N ALA A 77 18.81 4.78 -0.43
CA ALA A 77 18.89 5.87 0.55
C ALA A 77 18.99 5.35 1.99
N GLY A 78 18.96 4.04 2.18
CA GLY A 78 18.99 3.46 3.53
C GLY A 78 17.66 3.60 4.27
N ALA A 79 16.59 3.80 3.53
CA ALA A 79 15.26 3.96 4.09
C ALA A 79 14.43 2.70 3.89
N LYS A 80 13.31 2.62 4.57
CA LYS A 80 12.37 1.51 4.42
C LYS A 80 10.94 2.02 4.48
N TYR A 81 10.01 1.19 4.00
CA TYR A 81 8.59 1.48 4.10
C TYR A 81 8.02 0.91 5.39
N LEU A 82 7.19 1.71 6.06
CA LEU A 82 6.45 1.26 7.24
C LEU A 82 4.96 1.31 6.87
N PHE A 83 4.26 0.21 7.11
CA PHE A 83 2.84 0.08 6.76
C PHE A 83 1.99 0.20 8.01
N HIS A 84 0.87 0.91 7.90
CA HIS A 84 0.03 1.30 9.04
C HIS A 84 -0.38 0.11 9.91
N ASP A 85 -0.63 -1.05 9.34
CA ASP A 85 -1.10 -2.23 10.05
C ASP A 85 0.03 -3.17 10.49
N GLN A 86 1.27 -2.73 10.41
CA GLN A 86 2.41 -3.57 10.79
C GLN A 86 3.03 -3.10 12.11
N PRO A 87 3.68 -4.02 12.84
CA PRO A 87 4.18 -3.71 14.19
C PRO A 87 5.24 -2.62 14.25
N ASP A 88 5.99 -2.41 13.19
CA ASP A 88 7.05 -1.41 13.18
C ASP A 88 6.56 0.02 12.87
N TYR A 89 5.27 0.18 12.59
CA TYR A 89 4.70 1.51 12.39
C TYR A 89 4.61 2.24 13.73
N PRO A 90 4.98 3.55 13.80
CA PRO A 90 4.93 4.27 15.08
C PRO A 90 3.52 4.31 15.66
N ALA A 91 3.39 3.81 16.89
CA ALA A 91 2.07 3.65 17.51
C ALA A 91 1.33 4.98 17.69
N LEU A 92 2.05 6.01 18.14
CA LEU A 92 1.42 7.31 18.36
C LEU A 92 0.92 7.93 17.06
N LEU A 93 1.68 7.78 15.98
CA LEU A 93 1.27 8.28 14.69
C LEU A 93 0.05 7.55 14.18
N GLY A 94 -0.02 6.24 14.41
CA GLY A 94 -1.13 5.41 13.98
C GLY A 94 -2.45 5.75 14.66
N GLN A 95 -2.42 6.48 15.79
CA GLN A 95 -3.64 6.91 16.48
C GLN A 95 -4.27 8.15 15.87
N LEU A 96 -3.57 8.84 14.97
CA LEU A 96 -4.12 10.02 14.32
C LEU A 96 -5.10 9.63 13.23
N ASP A 97 -6.20 10.37 13.12
CA ASP A 97 -7.20 10.14 12.08
C ASP A 97 -6.62 10.28 10.68
N SER A 98 -5.62 11.12 10.53
CA SER A 98 -5.00 11.39 9.24
C SER A 98 -3.66 10.67 9.08
N ALA A 99 -3.44 9.59 9.82
CA ALA A 99 -2.19 8.84 9.74
C ALA A 99 -1.96 8.33 8.32
N PRO A 100 -0.76 8.53 7.74
CA PRO A 100 -0.50 8.02 6.40
C PRO A 100 -0.48 6.49 6.41
N PRO A 101 -1.07 5.87 5.37
CA PRO A 101 -1.07 4.39 5.30
C PRO A 101 0.32 3.80 5.16
N ILE A 102 1.23 4.53 4.53
CA ILE A 102 2.60 4.08 4.28
C ILE A 102 3.53 5.25 4.60
N LEU A 103 4.56 4.96 5.40
CA LEU A 103 5.63 5.92 5.70
C LEU A 103 6.92 5.44 5.07
N ILE A 104 7.76 6.39 4.66
CA ILE A 104 9.14 6.09 4.31
C ILE A 104 10.00 6.55 5.49
N TRP A 105 10.69 5.62 6.11
CA TRP A 105 11.45 5.85 7.33
C TRP A 105 12.94 5.68 7.07
N ARG A 106 13.70 6.69 7.47
CA ARG A 106 15.15 6.64 7.37
C ARG A 106 15.71 6.87 8.78
N GLY A 107 16.35 5.83 9.30
CA GLY A 107 16.85 5.98 10.66
C GLY A 107 17.81 4.94 11.08
#